data_e0ecf81f621faf8a8cdb907c57aa0f98
#
_entry.id   e0ecf81f621faf8a8cdb907c57aa0f98
#
_cell.length_a   1.000
_cell.length_b   1.000
_cell.length_c   1.000
_cell.angle_alpha   90.00
_cell.angle_beta   90.00
_cell.angle_gamma   90.00
#
_symmetry.space_group_name_H-M   'P 1'
#
loop_
_entity.id
_entity.type
_entity.pdbx_description
1 polymer ?
#
loop_
_entity_poly.entity_id
_entity_poly.type
_entity_poly.pdbx_seq_one_letter_code
_entity_poly.pdbx_strand_id
1 'polypeptide(L)'
;MPAPAKTGQALFLGLELAVDQLRASIVDESLELIGVEAIDFDTELSEYQTQGGIFTTPGDAYTTPVDMWVKALDFLLEKVSRNYDIGRFKSIGGSAQSALVWWKSTPIPSFPALDSRLPLHSQLSPNVFSLANTPVAQDTFSHSHALALEATLGGPDHMAARVGTSAHASLIAAQLLRVREASPDVWARTGRIQVASAFLASLIGGSWVGMGEAEACSTGMWVHAAGGQGHWDDGVLDFIGGSAEEGRRVRSWLGEVDVSGGGRRIGTVSRYLVERYGFEPDTILASFTPDHLSTYLSLCPSPADAVLSFGPMDLLLTSAPHYLPTRLYNIFPHPAQDPSEKRKYIIMLNSRNADVPRALVRDMYTKSWSAFDRLISVVPPGGSIGLDDKLFSYWLLQGDSFPLSHVKGIFRFETGIKVNEFRDLRANPRCLVESQVLSFRVRWSRMVATGILGATAGRARGNNFVQSASSTASPVPGATGSQSGRTGTPVSIAPAAATTIGLSFDPYDYQSLPSRILTTGAAANFPSVASLLAEFRRIATRLQAGSLGARL
;
A
#
# COMPACT_ATOMS: atom_id res chain seq x y z
N MET A 1 8.92 46.74 17.17
CA MET A 1 7.88 46.26 18.07
C MET A 1 7.59 44.85 17.66
N PRO A 2 7.55 43.86 18.53
CA PRO A 2 7.09 42.52 18.15
C PRO A 2 5.62 42.62 17.72
N ALA A 3 5.27 41.94 16.63
CA ALA A 3 3.89 41.86 16.17
C ALA A 3 3.00 41.33 17.31
N PRO A 4 1.74 41.81 17.44
CA PRO A 4 0.84 41.33 18.48
C PRO A 4 0.66 39.81 18.32
N ALA A 5 0.77 39.10 19.44
CA ALA A 5 0.51 37.66 19.46
C ALA A 5 -0.88 37.39 18.87
N LYS A 6 -0.96 36.62 17.81
CA LYS A 6 -2.24 36.24 17.21
C LYS A 6 -3.00 35.38 18.24
N THR A 7 -4.12 35.93 18.71
CA THR A 7 -4.99 35.28 19.70
C THR A 7 -5.81 34.21 19.00
N GLY A 8 -5.47 32.93 19.20
CA GLY A 8 -6.22 31.79 18.69
C GLY A 8 -5.46 30.48 18.95
N GLN A 9 -6.19 29.40 19.09
CA GLN A 9 -5.64 28.05 19.24
C GLN A 9 -4.78 27.68 18.03
N ALA A 10 -3.65 26.99 18.23
CA ALA A 10 -2.79 26.55 17.14
C ALA A 10 -3.53 25.58 16.19
N LEU A 11 -3.20 25.63 14.92
CA LEU A 11 -3.75 24.75 13.89
C LEU A 11 -2.64 23.92 13.27
N PHE A 12 -3.01 22.74 12.78
CA PHE A 12 -2.14 21.80 12.09
C PHE A 12 -2.79 21.41 10.77
N LEU A 13 -1.99 21.38 9.71
CA LEU A 13 -2.45 21.10 8.35
C LEU A 13 -1.97 19.72 7.90
N GLY A 14 -2.89 18.83 7.60
CA GLY A 14 -2.65 17.54 6.95
C GLY A 14 -2.99 17.61 5.46
N LEU A 15 -2.02 17.38 4.59
CA LEU A 15 -2.23 17.32 3.14
C LEU A 15 -2.31 15.87 2.68
N GLU A 16 -3.27 15.55 1.81
CA GLU A 16 -3.41 14.24 1.20
C GLU A 16 -3.57 14.37 -0.32
N LEU A 17 -2.58 13.86 -1.05
CA LEU A 17 -2.68 13.70 -2.50
C LEU A 17 -3.23 12.30 -2.80
N ALA A 18 -4.54 12.19 -2.96
CA ALA A 18 -5.24 10.99 -3.39
C ALA A 18 -5.20 10.85 -4.92
N VAL A 19 -5.84 9.82 -5.47
CA VAL A 19 -5.90 9.60 -6.93
C VAL A 19 -6.81 10.61 -7.60
N ASP A 20 -7.94 10.94 -6.96
CA ASP A 20 -9.05 11.73 -7.50
C ASP A 20 -9.09 13.19 -6.99
N GLN A 21 -8.31 13.51 -5.94
CA GLN A 21 -8.35 14.82 -5.30
C GLN A 21 -7.07 15.14 -4.54
N LEU A 22 -6.86 16.42 -4.28
CA LEU A 22 -5.93 16.91 -3.26
C LEU A 22 -6.72 17.51 -2.11
N ARG A 23 -6.49 17.03 -0.88
CA ARG A 23 -7.26 17.40 0.31
C ARG A 23 -6.36 17.99 1.39
N ALA A 24 -6.91 18.96 2.12
CA ALA A 24 -6.35 19.56 3.34
C ALA A 24 -7.29 19.28 4.51
N SER A 25 -6.78 18.63 5.54
CA SER A 25 -7.47 18.45 6.82
C SER A 25 -6.85 19.38 7.85
N ILE A 26 -7.67 20.18 8.51
CA ILE A 26 -7.24 21.14 9.51
C ILE A 26 -7.68 20.64 10.89
N VAL A 27 -6.73 20.46 11.79
CA VAL A 27 -7.00 20.03 13.18
C VAL A 27 -6.43 21.03 14.15
N ASP A 28 -6.97 21.04 15.38
CA ASP A 28 -6.47 21.84 16.49
C ASP A 28 -5.47 21.08 17.39
N GLU A 29 -5.05 21.66 18.49
CA GLU A 29 -4.13 21.08 19.48
C GLU A 29 -4.69 19.83 20.16
N SER A 30 -6.02 19.64 20.17
CA SER A 30 -6.69 18.46 20.70
C SER A 30 -6.85 17.35 19.65
N LEU A 31 -6.35 17.58 18.42
CA LEU A 31 -6.54 16.74 17.24
C LEU A 31 -8.01 16.66 16.80
N GLU A 32 -8.83 17.63 17.18
CA GLU A 32 -10.19 17.72 16.68
C GLU A 32 -10.21 18.32 15.28
N LEU A 33 -11.04 17.74 14.39
CA LEU A 33 -11.17 18.20 13.02
C LEU A 33 -11.93 19.52 12.98
N ILE A 34 -11.24 20.60 12.62
CA ILE A 34 -11.82 21.95 12.48
C ILE A 34 -12.44 22.14 11.10
N GLY A 35 -11.84 21.54 10.05
CA GLY A 35 -12.38 21.60 8.70
C GLY A 35 -11.59 20.79 7.69
N VAL A 36 -12.19 20.68 6.51
CA VAL A 36 -11.60 19.98 5.35
C VAL A 36 -11.82 20.84 4.12
N GLU A 37 -10.75 21.07 3.37
CA GLU A 37 -10.79 21.65 2.04
C GLU A 37 -10.30 20.61 1.03
N ALA A 38 -10.86 20.62 -0.17
CA ALA A 38 -10.42 19.70 -1.21
C ALA A 38 -10.50 20.37 -2.59
N ILE A 39 -9.70 19.85 -3.51
CA ILE A 39 -9.78 20.10 -4.95
C ILE A 39 -10.03 18.76 -5.60
N ASP A 40 -11.25 18.56 -6.09
CA ASP A 40 -11.62 17.41 -6.90
C ASP A 40 -11.13 17.61 -8.34
N PHE A 41 -10.37 16.64 -8.85
CA PHE A 41 -9.68 16.80 -10.13
C PHE A 41 -10.61 16.84 -11.32
N ASP A 42 -11.66 16.04 -11.31
CA ASP A 42 -12.58 15.95 -12.45
C ASP A 42 -13.52 17.16 -12.55
N THR A 43 -13.92 17.72 -11.42
CA THR A 43 -14.89 18.82 -11.38
C THR A 43 -14.25 20.21 -11.34
N GLU A 44 -13.16 20.38 -10.59
CA GLU A 44 -12.51 21.69 -10.40
C GLU A 44 -11.32 21.92 -11.36
N LEU A 45 -10.78 20.84 -11.95
CA LEU A 45 -9.70 20.86 -12.93
C LEU A 45 -10.11 20.12 -14.21
N SER A 46 -11.34 20.33 -14.65
CA SER A 46 -11.97 19.61 -15.76
C SER A 46 -11.25 19.76 -17.10
N GLU A 47 -10.38 20.75 -17.26
CA GLU A 47 -9.52 20.94 -18.44
C GLU A 47 -8.51 19.79 -18.65
N TYR A 48 -8.18 19.03 -17.60
CA TYR A 48 -7.34 17.83 -17.73
C TYR A 48 -8.10 16.62 -18.28
N GLN A 49 -9.44 16.64 -18.29
CA GLN A 49 -10.31 15.60 -18.85
C GLN A 49 -10.04 14.20 -18.25
N THR A 50 -9.70 14.14 -16.97
CA THR A 50 -9.53 12.88 -16.24
C THR A 50 -10.88 12.28 -15.85
N GLN A 51 -10.88 11.01 -15.46
CA GLN A 51 -12.01 10.31 -14.87
C GLN A 51 -11.54 9.63 -13.56
N GLY A 52 -11.99 10.15 -12.41
CA GLY A 52 -11.43 9.78 -11.12
C GLY A 52 -9.95 10.17 -10.97
N GLY A 53 -9.57 11.33 -11.55
CA GLY A 53 -8.21 11.87 -11.53
C GLY A 53 -7.20 11.15 -12.42
N ILE A 54 -7.63 10.21 -13.28
CA ILE A 54 -6.75 9.38 -14.10
C ILE A 54 -7.19 9.32 -15.56
N PHE A 55 -6.24 8.95 -16.40
CA PHE A 55 -6.49 8.44 -17.74
C PHE A 55 -6.43 6.92 -17.74
N THR A 56 -7.41 6.29 -18.35
CA THR A 56 -7.43 4.85 -18.59
C THR A 56 -7.18 4.61 -20.09
N THR A 57 -6.13 3.86 -20.40
CA THR A 57 -5.79 3.47 -21.76
C THR A 57 -5.96 1.96 -21.96
N PRO A 58 -6.17 1.47 -23.19
CA PRO A 58 -6.25 0.03 -23.46
C PRO A 58 -5.06 -0.75 -22.88
N GLY A 59 -5.33 -1.89 -22.25
CA GLY A 59 -4.32 -2.72 -21.60
C GLY A 59 -4.14 -2.46 -20.09
N ASP A 60 -5.14 -1.81 -19.46
CA ASP A 60 -5.15 -1.49 -18.03
C ASP A 60 -3.97 -0.60 -17.61
N ALA A 61 -3.59 0.36 -18.45
CA ALA A 61 -2.67 1.43 -18.10
C ALA A 61 -3.44 2.61 -17.50
N TYR A 62 -3.06 2.96 -16.28
CA TYR A 62 -3.67 4.04 -15.50
C TYR A 62 -2.61 5.09 -15.18
N THR A 63 -2.79 6.29 -15.69
CA THR A 63 -1.84 7.40 -15.51
C THR A 63 -2.55 8.66 -15.06
N THR A 64 -1.79 9.58 -14.44
CA THR A 64 -2.31 10.87 -13.97
C THR A 64 -1.36 12.00 -14.35
N PRO A 65 -1.85 13.20 -14.72
CA PRO A 65 -1.00 14.34 -15.04
C PRO A 65 -0.34 14.92 -13.78
N VAL A 66 0.98 14.98 -13.74
CA VAL A 66 1.72 15.60 -12.61
C VAL A 66 1.44 17.11 -12.53
N ASP A 67 1.24 17.74 -13.66
CA ASP A 67 0.88 19.16 -13.77
C ASP A 67 -0.41 19.50 -13.03
N MET A 68 -1.40 18.64 -13.13
CA MET A 68 -2.68 18.75 -12.41
C MET A 68 -2.48 18.83 -10.88
N TRP A 69 -1.54 18.07 -10.33
CA TRP A 69 -1.26 18.09 -8.89
C TRP A 69 -0.68 19.42 -8.43
N VAL A 70 0.21 20.02 -9.24
CA VAL A 70 0.78 21.34 -8.95
C VAL A 70 -0.31 22.40 -8.97
N LYS A 71 -1.20 22.35 -9.95
CA LYS A 71 -2.33 23.29 -10.06
C LYS A 71 -3.34 23.09 -8.93
N ALA A 72 -3.63 21.83 -8.58
CA ALA A 72 -4.47 21.51 -7.42
C ALA A 72 -3.90 22.08 -6.12
N LEU A 73 -2.57 22.03 -5.94
CA LEU A 73 -1.92 22.58 -4.75
C LEU A 73 -2.09 24.10 -4.66
N ASP A 74 -1.90 24.84 -5.77
CA ASP A 74 -2.15 26.28 -5.80
C ASP A 74 -3.60 26.58 -5.39
N PHE A 75 -4.58 25.90 -5.97
CA PHE A 75 -6.00 26.13 -5.68
C PHE A 75 -6.38 25.75 -4.24
N LEU A 76 -5.81 24.64 -3.73
CA LEU A 76 -6.05 24.21 -2.37
C LEU A 76 -5.50 25.22 -1.35
N LEU A 77 -4.27 25.68 -1.55
CA LEU A 77 -3.64 26.67 -0.66
C LEU A 77 -4.40 28.01 -0.71
N GLU A 78 -4.94 28.41 -1.87
CA GLU A 78 -5.81 29.57 -1.98
C GLU A 78 -7.13 29.39 -1.21
N LYS A 79 -7.77 28.20 -1.28
CA LYS A 79 -8.98 27.89 -0.47
C LYS A 79 -8.66 27.99 1.03
N VAL A 80 -7.59 27.32 1.46
CA VAL A 80 -7.16 27.33 2.86
C VAL A 80 -6.86 28.76 3.33
N SER A 81 -6.17 29.58 2.52
CA SER A 81 -5.82 30.97 2.90
C SER A 81 -7.02 31.90 2.99
N ARG A 82 -8.11 31.61 2.28
CA ARG A 82 -9.37 32.38 2.37
C ARG A 82 -10.21 32.00 3.59
N ASN A 83 -10.19 30.72 3.95
CA ASN A 83 -11.12 30.17 4.94
C ASN A 83 -10.52 30.11 6.35
N TYR A 84 -9.18 30.16 6.48
CA TYR A 84 -8.48 30.01 7.76
C TYR A 84 -7.41 31.09 7.96
N ASP A 85 -7.13 31.43 9.21
CA ASP A 85 -5.99 32.29 9.57
C ASP A 85 -4.67 31.51 9.46
N ILE A 86 -3.97 31.72 8.34
CA ILE A 86 -2.75 31.01 7.98
C ILE A 86 -1.65 31.13 9.04
N GLY A 87 -1.54 32.27 9.71
CA GLY A 87 -0.53 32.48 10.75
C GLY A 87 -0.72 31.64 12.01
N ARG A 88 -1.85 30.92 12.12
CA ARG A 88 -2.09 29.97 13.22
C ARG A 88 -1.53 28.57 12.95
N PHE A 89 -1.20 28.25 11.70
CA PHE A 89 -0.64 26.93 11.38
C PHE A 89 0.77 26.78 11.94
N LYS A 90 0.96 25.76 12.79
CA LYS A 90 2.25 25.47 13.44
C LYS A 90 3.01 24.35 12.76
N SER A 91 2.31 23.45 12.09
CA SER A 91 2.94 22.37 11.34
C SER A 91 2.10 21.98 10.13
N ILE A 92 2.80 21.52 9.08
CA ILE A 92 2.25 20.90 7.89
C ILE A 92 2.87 19.51 7.76
N GLY A 93 2.04 18.50 7.57
CA GLY A 93 2.44 17.14 7.23
C GLY A 93 1.54 16.59 6.15
N GLY A 94 1.80 15.37 5.68
CA GLY A 94 0.90 14.83 4.67
C GLY A 94 1.21 13.43 4.20
N SER A 95 0.44 13.04 3.21
CA SER A 95 0.56 11.76 2.52
C SER A 95 0.28 11.90 1.03
N ALA A 96 0.73 10.92 0.25
CA ALA A 96 0.43 10.87 -1.17
C ALA A 96 0.28 9.44 -1.66
N GLN A 97 -0.47 9.30 -2.75
CA GLN A 97 -0.59 8.06 -3.51
C GLN A 97 0.77 7.53 -3.99
N SER A 98 0.87 6.23 -4.21
CA SER A 98 2.09 5.60 -4.73
C SER A 98 2.25 5.90 -6.23
N ALA A 99 2.96 6.97 -6.53
CA ALA A 99 3.30 7.40 -7.89
C ALA A 99 4.65 8.12 -7.90
N LEU A 100 5.26 8.25 -9.08
CA LEU A 100 6.56 8.90 -9.27
C LEU A 100 6.43 10.21 -10.02
N VAL A 101 7.22 11.19 -9.63
CA VAL A 101 7.43 12.44 -10.38
C VAL A 101 8.82 12.40 -11.02
N TRP A 102 8.86 12.63 -12.32
CA TRP A 102 10.05 12.58 -13.14
C TRP A 102 10.45 13.99 -13.55
N TRP A 103 11.54 14.49 -13.01
CA TRP A 103 12.07 15.81 -13.31
C TRP A 103 13.09 15.75 -14.45
N LYS A 104 13.04 16.73 -15.33
CA LYS A 104 14.10 16.90 -16.33
C LYS A 104 15.45 17.22 -15.69
N SER A 105 16.51 16.85 -16.36
CA SER A 105 17.87 17.25 -15.97
C SER A 105 18.12 18.74 -16.17
N THR A 106 17.50 19.34 -17.18
CA THR A 106 17.56 20.78 -17.49
C THR A 106 16.27 21.24 -18.16
N PRO A 107 15.66 22.38 -17.74
CA PRO A 107 16.05 23.15 -16.55
C PRO A 107 15.69 22.43 -15.26
N ILE A 108 16.57 22.47 -14.27
CA ILE A 108 16.27 22.00 -12.92
C ILE A 108 15.57 23.15 -12.20
N PRO A 109 14.37 22.95 -11.60
CA PRO A 109 13.69 24.00 -10.86
C PRO A 109 14.51 24.40 -9.64
N SER A 110 14.67 25.70 -9.47
CA SER A 110 15.26 26.26 -8.25
C SER A 110 14.16 26.75 -7.34
N PHE A 111 13.75 25.93 -6.39
CA PHE A 111 12.67 26.27 -5.45
C PHE A 111 12.89 27.62 -4.71
N PRO A 112 14.13 27.96 -4.26
CA PRO A 112 14.39 29.25 -3.63
C PRO A 112 14.20 30.46 -4.55
N ALA A 113 14.22 30.25 -5.88
CA ALA A 113 14.08 31.32 -6.88
C ALA A 113 12.64 31.49 -7.38
N LEU A 114 11.67 30.74 -6.84
CA LEU A 114 10.27 30.87 -7.23
C LEU A 114 9.73 32.26 -6.82
N ASP A 115 9.02 32.90 -7.75
CA ASP A 115 8.37 34.19 -7.54
C ASP A 115 7.03 33.99 -6.79
N SER A 116 6.94 34.52 -5.59
CA SER A 116 5.74 34.42 -4.76
C SER A 116 4.49 35.10 -5.33
N ARG A 117 4.66 36.01 -6.35
CA ARG A 117 3.55 36.67 -7.05
C ARG A 117 2.87 35.77 -8.06
N LEU A 118 3.54 34.73 -8.54
CA LEU A 118 3.03 33.80 -9.53
C LEU A 118 2.64 32.45 -8.88
N PRO A 119 1.61 31.76 -9.36
CA PRO A 119 1.27 30.43 -8.87
C PRO A 119 2.36 29.40 -9.23
N LEU A 120 2.49 28.33 -8.43
CA LEU A 120 3.50 27.28 -8.65
C LEU A 120 3.40 26.64 -10.04
N HIS A 121 2.17 26.30 -10.46
CA HIS A 121 1.96 25.63 -11.72
C HIS A 121 2.43 26.45 -12.93
N SER A 122 2.30 27.76 -12.90
CA SER A 122 2.78 28.60 -14.00
C SER A 122 4.30 28.66 -14.10
N GLN A 123 5.02 28.37 -13.02
CA GLN A 123 6.48 28.39 -12.95
C GLN A 123 7.10 27.00 -13.17
N LEU A 124 6.41 25.94 -12.79
CA LEU A 124 6.92 24.57 -12.85
C LEU A 124 6.38 23.78 -14.06
N SER A 125 5.19 24.12 -14.53
CA SER A 125 4.46 23.34 -15.53
C SER A 125 4.56 23.94 -16.95
N PRO A 126 4.44 23.10 -17.98
CA PRO A 126 4.65 21.65 -18.05
C PRO A 126 6.13 21.29 -18.28
N ASN A 127 7.01 22.30 -18.35
CA ASN A 127 8.34 22.17 -18.94
C ASN A 127 9.37 21.45 -18.06
N VAL A 128 9.12 21.29 -16.75
CA VAL A 128 10.10 20.72 -15.83
C VAL A 128 10.01 19.20 -15.68
N PHE A 129 8.91 18.59 -16.12
CA PHE A 129 8.69 17.14 -15.99
C PHE A 129 9.12 16.41 -17.27
N SER A 130 9.95 15.36 -17.14
CA SER A 130 10.35 14.51 -18.27
C SER A 130 9.24 13.52 -18.65
N LEU A 131 8.43 13.07 -17.68
CA LEU A 131 7.22 12.27 -17.88
C LEU A 131 6.02 13.10 -17.38
N ALA A 132 5.16 13.51 -18.31
CA ALA A 132 4.02 14.36 -17.98
C ALA A 132 2.89 13.60 -17.26
N ASN A 133 2.60 12.38 -17.72
CA ASN A 133 1.58 11.49 -17.15
C ASN A 133 2.27 10.31 -16.48
N THR A 134 2.17 10.22 -15.16
CA THR A 134 2.83 9.19 -14.38
C THR A 134 1.89 8.02 -14.07
N PRO A 135 2.39 6.76 -14.06
CA PRO A 135 1.60 5.61 -13.61
C PRO A 135 1.17 5.77 -12.15
N VAL A 136 -0.06 5.37 -11.84
CA VAL A 136 -0.59 5.28 -10.48
C VAL A 136 -0.55 3.84 -9.94
N ALA A 137 -0.89 3.65 -8.68
CA ALA A 137 -0.85 2.33 -8.03
C ALA A 137 -1.72 1.25 -8.71
N GLN A 138 -2.79 1.65 -9.39
CA GLN A 138 -3.68 0.74 -10.15
C GLN A 138 -3.07 0.26 -11.47
N ASP A 139 -2.04 0.93 -11.99
CA ASP A 139 -1.42 0.57 -13.27
C ASP A 139 -0.92 -0.87 -13.27
N THR A 140 -1.26 -1.63 -14.31
CA THR A 140 -0.85 -3.03 -14.47
C THR A 140 0.12 -3.24 -15.62
N PHE A 141 0.45 -2.20 -16.34
CA PHE A 141 1.23 -2.28 -17.58
C PHE A 141 2.70 -2.67 -17.37
N SER A 142 3.21 -2.51 -16.13
CA SER A 142 4.58 -2.92 -15.80
C SER A 142 4.70 -4.36 -15.29
N HIS A 143 3.67 -5.19 -15.42
CA HIS A 143 3.65 -6.55 -14.85
C HIS A 143 4.76 -7.45 -15.41
N SER A 144 4.98 -7.46 -16.73
CA SER A 144 6.04 -8.24 -17.36
C SER A 144 7.43 -7.83 -16.89
N HIS A 145 7.65 -6.53 -16.67
CA HIS A 145 8.92 -5.98 -16.16
C HIS A 145 9.15 -6.38 -14.69
N ALA A 146 8.07 -6.43 -13.88
CA ALA A 146 8.16 -6.94 -12.51
C ALA A 146 8.56 -8.42 -12.47
N LEU A 147 8.01 -9.25 -13.35
CA LEU A 147 8.39 -10.65 -13.46
C LEU A 147 9.83 -10.84 -13.97
N ALA A 148 10.29 -10.01 -14.92
CA ALA A 148 11.66 -10.05 -15.39
C ALA A 148 12.65 -9.71 -14.26
N LEU A 149 12.34 -8.68 -13.46
CA LEU A 149 13.11 -8.33 -12.27
C LEU A 149 13.15 -9.49 -11.26
N GLU A 150 11.99 -10.07 -10.95
CA GLU A 150 11.89 -11.21 -10.02
C GLU A 150 12.71 -12.41 -10.48
N ALA A 151 12.63 -12.74 -11.78
CA ALA A 151 13.41 -13.82 -12.36
C ALA A 151 14.93 -13.55 -12.26
N THR A 152 15.35 -12.31 -12.51
CA THR A 152 16.76 -11.88 -12.40
C THR A 152 17.27 -12.00 -10.97
N LEU A 153 16.42 -11.75 -9.97
CA LEU A 153 16.77 -11.87 -8.55
C LEU A 153 16.67 -13.31 -8.01
N GLY A 154 16.39 -14.30 -8.86
CA GLY A 154 16.34 -15.71 -8.49
C GLY A 154 14.96 -16.19 -8.02
N GLY A 155 13.91 -15.46 -8.35
CA GLY A 155 12.53 -15.80 -8.05
C GLY A 155 11.94 -15.06 -6.84
N PRO A 156 10.65 -15.29 -6.55
CA PRO A 156 9.89 -14.47 -5.59
C PRO A 156 10.40 -14.53 -4.17
N ASP A 157 10.90 -15.66 -3.69
CA ASP A 157 11.41 -15.79 -2.33
C ASP A 157 12.75 -15.08 -2.17
N HIS A 158 13.63 -15.18 -3.17
CA HIS A 158 14.91 -14.47 -3.16
C HIS A 158 14.73 -12.96 -3.29
N MET A 159 13.83 -12.53 -4.16
CA MET A 159 13.47 -11.11 -4.28
C MET A 159 12.93 -10.57 -2.95
N ALA A 160 11.95 -11.25 -2.34
CA ALA A 160 11.38 -10.83 -1.08
C ALA A 160 12.41 -10.78 0.05
N ALA A 161 13.28 -11.78 0.15
CA ALA A 161 14.36 -11.80 1.15
C ALA A 161 15.37 -10.64 0.97
N ARG A 162 15.58 -10.20 -0.27
CA ARG A 162 16.57 -9.18 -0.62
C ARG A 162 16.04 -7.75 -0.50
N VAL A 163 14.87 -7.48 -1.09
CA VAL A 163 14.29 -6.13 -1.19
C VAL A 163 12.93 -5.97 -0.49
N GLY A 164 12.51 -6.95 0.30
CA GLY A 164 11.33 -6.85 1.17
C GLY A 164 9.97 -7.02 0.48
N THR A 165 9.93 -7.26 -0.82
CA THR A 165 8.70 -7.40 -1.61
C THR A 165 8.85 -8.43 -2.72
N SER A 166 7.75 -8.97 -3.22
CA SER A 166 7.68 -9.79 -4.45
C SER A 166 7.20 -8.98 -5.64
N ALA A 167 7.31 -9.55 -6.86
CA ALA A 167 6.86 -8.89 -8.07
C ALA A 167 5.36 -8.56 -8.05
N HIS A 168 5.03 -7.32 -8.37
CA HIS A 168 3.66 -6.89 -8.62
C HIS A 168 3.64 -5.77 -9.67
N ALA A 169 2.53 -5.60 -10.34
CA ALA A 169 2.43 -4.72 -11.50
C ALA A 169 2.72 -3.24 -11.22
N SER A 170 2.46 -2.75 -10.01
CA SER A 170 2.75 -1.36 -9.61
C SER A 170 4.11 -1.17 -8.93
N LEU A 171 4.99 -2.17 -8.98
CA LEU A 171 6.33 -2.06 -8.39
C LEU A 171 7.13 -0.93 -9.05
N ILE A 172 7.65 -0.01 -8.25
CA ILE A 172 8.39 1.16 -8.73
C ILE A 172 9.59 0.74 -9.60
N ALA A 173 10.37 -0.25 -9.17
CA ALA A 173 11.47 -0.80 -9.95
C ALA A 173 11.04 -1.26 -11.35
N ALA A 174 9.86 -1.89 -11.45
CA ALA A 174 9.31 -2.31 -12.74
C ALA A 174 8.84 -1.14 -13.61
N GLN A 175 8.31 -0.09 -13.00
CA GLN A 175 7.95 1.14 -13.72
C GLN A 175 9.18 1.83 -14.29
N LEU A 176 10.29 1.90 -13.54
CA LEU A 176 11.56 2.45 -14.02
C LEU A 176 12.08 1.66 -15.22
N LEU A 177 12.11 0.33 -15.11
CA LEU A 177 12.55 -0.56 -16.19
C LEU A 177 11.70 -0.35 -17.46
N ARG A 178 10.37 -0.29 -17.30
CA ARG A 178 9.46 -0.02 -18.41
C ARG A 178 9.72 1.34 -19.07
N VAL A 179 9.90 2.41 -18.29
CA VAL A 179 10.15 3.74 -18.84
C VAL A 179 11.45 3.76 -19.62
N ARG A 180 12.51 3.10 -19.14
CA ARG A 180 13.76 2.97 -19.90
C ARG A 180 13.53 2.30 -21.26
N GLU A 181 12.76 1.23 -21.30
CA GLU A 181 12.56 0.43 -22.51
C GLU A 181 11.56 1.07 -23.48
N ALA A 182 10.45 1.58 -22.97
CA ALA A 182 9.35 2.10 -23.79
C ALA A 182 9.48 3.59 -24.14
N SER A 183 10.28 4.35 -23.38
CA SER A 183 10.38 5.81 -23.52
C SER A 183 11.82 6.29 -23.29
N PRO A 184 12.78 5.86 -24.14
CA PRO A 184 14.20 6.18 -23.96
C PRO A 184 14.51 7.69 -24.02
N ASP A 185 13.67 8.47 -24.68
CA ASP A 185 13.76 9.93 -24.71
C ASP A 185 13.38 10.57 -23.35
N VAL A 186 12.40 10.02 -22.65
CA VAL A 186 12.06 10.41 -21.27
C VAL A 186 13.23 10.07 -20.35
N TRP A 187 13.74 8.83 -20.46
CA TRP A 187 14.90 8.37 -19.69
C TRP A 187 16.11 9.28 -19.85
N ALA A 188 16.47 9.59 -21.09
CA ALA A 188 17.64 10.44 -21.40
C ALA A 188 17.53 11.85 -20.80
N ARG A 189 16.32 12.43 -20.76
CA ARG A 189 16.06 13.78 -20.25
C ARG A 189 15.86 13.84 -18.73
N THR A 190 15.76 12.69 -18.06
CA THR A 190 15.50 12.65 -16.61
C THR A 190 16.75 13.01 -15.82
N GLY A 191 16.58 13.84 -14.79
CA GLY A 191 17.64 14.23 -13.85
C GLY A 191 17.34 13.92 -12.39
N ARG A 192 16.05 13.72 -12.05
CA ARG A 192 15.62 13.34 -10.70
C ARG A 192 14.29 12.60 -10.74
N ILE A 193 14.12 11.69 -9.78
CA ILE A 193 12.86 10.96 -9.56
C ILE A 193 12.48 11.12 -8.10
N GLN A 194 11.23 11.50 -7.85
CA GLN A 194 10.67 11.58 -6.50
C GLN A 194 9.38 10.77 -6.42
N VAL A 195 9.15 10.16 -5.27
CA VAL A 195 7.82 9.66 -4.91
C VAL A 195 6.87 10.83 -4.64
N ALA A 196 5.59 10.68 -4.89
CA ALA A 196 4.61 11.78 -4.82
C ALA A 196 4.57 12.47 -3.44
N SER A 197 4.80 11.74 -2.35
CA SER A 197 4.90 12.28 -1.00
C SER A 197 6.10 13.23 -0.84
N ALA A 198 7.29 12.81 -1.26
CA ALA A 198 8.50 13.63 -1.23
C ALA A 198 8.41 14.83 -2.20
N PHE A 199 7.73 14.65 -3.33
CA PHE A 199 7.41 15.74 -4.26
C PHE A 199 6.58 16.83 -3.59
N LEU A 200 5.46 16.46 -2.97
CA LEU A 200 4.58 17.40 -2.28
C LEU A 200 5.31 18.11 -1.14
N ALA A 201 6.09 17.35 -0.35
CA ALA A 201 6.92 17.91 0.72
C ALA A 201 7.97 18.90 0.19
N SER A 202 8.55 18.63 -1.00
CA SER A 202 9.53 19.53 -1.63
C SER A 202 8.91 20.85 -2.07
N LEU A 203 7.69 20.83 -2.60
CA LEU A 203 6.97 22.06 -2.97
C LEU A 203 6.64 22.91 -1.74
N ILE A 204 6.22 22.29 -0.65
CA ILE A 204 5.91 22.98 0.61
C ILE A 204 7.17 23.53 1.27
N GLY A 205 8.25 22.74 1.32
CA GLY A 205 9.50 23.11 1.99
C GLY A 205 10.44 23.99 1.14
N GLY A 206 10.20 24.09 -0.16
CA GLY A 206 11.05 24.87 -1.07
C GLY A 206 12.48 24.32 -1.21
N SER A 207 12.65 23.02 -1.01
CA SER A 207 13.92 22.30 -1.14
C SER A 207 13.67 20.85 -1.50
N TRP A 208 14.69 20.17 -2.06
CA TRP A 208 14.57 18.77 -2.39
C TRP A 208 14.45 17.91 -1.12
N VAL A 209 13.35 17.21 -0.98
CA VAL A 209 13.10 16.24 0.10
C VAL A 209 13.31 14.84 -0.45
N GLY A 210 14.08 14.01 0.26
CA GLY A 210 14.24 12.60 -0.02
C GLY A 210 13.05 11.77 0.46
N MET A 211 12.89 10.56 -0.07
CA MET A 211 11.87 9.64 0.43
C MET A 211 12.24 9.06 1.80
N GLY A 212 11.25 8.75 2.62
CA GLY A 212 11.44 8.02 3.87
C GLY A 212 11.74 6.53 3.63
N GLU A 213 12.37 5.86 4.62
CA GLU A 213 12.74 4.45 4.47
C GLU A 213 11.54 3.52 4.27
N ALA A 214 10.41 3.80 4.90
CA ALA A 214 9.19 3.03 4.70
C ALA A 214 8.73 3.05 3.23
N GLU A 215 8.93 4.17 2.56
CA GLU A 215 8.61 4.35 1.16
C GLU A 215 9.66 3.70 0.25
N ALA A 216 10.94 3.82 0.59
CA ALA A 216 12.03 3.15 -0.10
C ALA A 216 11.84 1.62 -0.12
N CYS A 217 11.37 1.02 0.99
CA CYS A 217 11.03 -0.40 1.08
C CYS A 217 9.91 -0.83 0.12
N SER A 218 9.05 0.09 -0.35
CA SER A 218 8.00 -0.21 -1.33
C SER A 218 8.51 -0.22 -2.77
N THR A 219 9.72 0.26 -3.01
CA THR A 219 10.25 0.45 -4.37
C THR A 219 10.69 -0.83 -5.06
N GLY A 220 11.04 -1.86 -4.30
CA GLY A 220 11.69 -3.09 -4.80
C GLY A 220 13.17 -2.91 -5.14
N MET A 221 13.81 -1.84 -4.64
CA MET A 221 15.21 -1.50 -4.88
C MET A 221 16.02 -1.25 -3.60
N TRP A 222 15.34 -1.18 -2.45
CA TRP A 222 15.94 -0.87 -1.16
C TRP A 222 16.16 -2.11 -0.32
N VAL A 223 17.38 -2.28 0.19
CA VAL A 223 17.72 -3.33 1.16
C VAL A 223 17.59 -2.74 2.56
N HIS A 224 16.57 -3.15 3.28
CA HIS A 224 16.38 -2.77 4.67
C HIS A 224 17.28 -3.57 5.59
N ALA A 225 17.95 -2.90 6.53
CA ALA A 225 18.75 -3.53 7.56
C ALA A 225 18.13 -3.31 8.95
N ALA A 226 17.60 -4.36 9.55
CA ALA A 226 16.86 -4.29 10.82
C ALA A 226 17.64 -3.72 12.02
N GLY A 227 18.95 -3.67 11.95
CA GLY A 227 19.83 -3.12 13.01
C GLY A 227 20.94 -2.22 12.47
N GLY A 228 20.84 -1.80 11.21
CA GLY A 228 21.86 -0.99 10.54
C GLY A 228 21.26 0.05 9.62
N GLN A 229 22.11 0.64 8.81
CA GLN A 229 21.70 1.56 7.77
C GLN A 229 21.34 0.76 6.50
N GLY A 230 20.10 0.89 6.00
CA GLY A 230 19.70 0.34 4.72
C GLY A 230 20.46 1.00 3.56
N HIS A 231 20.35 0.41 2.38
CA HIS A 231 21.02 0.92 1.17
C HIS A 231 20.27 0.55 -0.11
N TRP A 232 20.51 1.29 -1.18
CA TRP A 232 20.05 0.92 -2.50
C TRP A 232 20.78 -0.35 -2.98
N ASP A 233 20.03 -1.28 -3.57
CA ASP A 233 20.61 -2.49 -4.16
C ASP A 233 21.24 -2.19 -5.53
N ASP A 234 22.57 -2.11 -5.57
CA ASP A 234 23.28 -1.77 -6.81
C ASP A 234 23.00 -2.76 -7.93
N GLY A 235 22.85 -4.06 -7.63
CA GLY A 235 22.55 -5.06 -8.67
C GLY A 235 21.15 -4.87 -9.30
N VAL A 236 20.16 -4.47 -8.49
CA VAL A 236 18.82 -4.11 -9.00
C VAL A 236 18.88 -2.82 -9.81
N LEU A 237 19.62 -1.82 -9.34
CA LEU A 237 19.77 -0.56 -10.06
C LEU A 237 20.51 -0.75 -11.39
N ASP A 238 21.55 -1.59 -11.42
CA ASP A 238 22.29 -1.93 -12.64
C ASP A 238 21.39 -2.67 -13.65
N PHE A 239 20.55 -3.58 -13.19
CA PHE A 239 19.58 -4.24 -14.05
C PHE A 239 18.56 -3.25 -14.63
N ILE A 240 18.01 -2.36 -13.80
CA ILE A 240 17.08 -1.31 -14.24
C ILE A 240 17.77 -0.37 -15.21
N GLY A 241 18.99 0.08 -14.95
CA GLY A 241 19.77 0.96 -15.80
C GLY A 241 20.29 0.28 -17.07
N GLY A 242 20.49 -1.04 -17.06
CA GLY A 242 21.08 -1.82 -18.14
C GLY A 242 22.61 -1.83 -18.12
N SER A 243 23.23 -1.09 -17.22
CA SER A 243 24.67 -1.09 -16.94
C SER A 243 24.96 -0.53 -15.56
N ALA A 244 26.16 -0.78 -15.03
CA ALA A 244 26.58 -0.21 -13.73
C ALA A 244 26.70 1.33 -13.77
N GLU A 245 26.98 1.93 -14.92
CA GLU A 245 26.99 3.39 -15.07
C GLU A 245 25.60 3.98 -14.96
N GLU A 246 24.65 3.44 -15.71
CA GLU A 246 23.25 3.85 -15.65
C GLU A 246 22.62 3.50 -14.29
N GLY A 247 23.01 2.40 -13.65
CA GLY A 247 22.58 2.07 -12.26
C GLY A 247 22.99 3.15 -11.27
N ARG A 248 24.23 3.64 -11.34
CA ARG A 248 24.68 4.80 -10.54
C ARG A 248 23.90 6.08 -10.87
N ARG A 249 23.55 6.28 -12.13
CA ARG A 249 22.72 7.42 -12.56
C ARG A 249 21.31 7.32 -11.96
N VAL A 250 20.67 6.15 -12.00
CA VAL A 250 19.36 5.91 -11.35
C VAL A 250 19.46 6.18 -9.85
N ARG A 251 20.51 5.71 -9.18
CA ARG A 251 20.75 6.01 -7.76
C ARG A 251 20.81 7.51 -7.50
N SER A 252 21.51 8.27 -8.35
CA SER A 252 21.60 9.72 -8.22
C SER A 252 20.24 10.42 -8.41
N TRP A 253 19.36 9.87 -9.26
CA TRP A 253 18.01 10.40 -9.44
C TRP A 253 17.10 10.16 -8.24
N LEU A 254 17.19 8.97 -7.62
CA LEU A 254 16.42 8.61 -6.44
C LEU A 254 16.89 9.35 -5.19
N GLY A 255 18.19 9.67 -5.13
CA GLY A 255 18.82 10.39 -4.02
C GLY A 255 18.95 9.54 -2.75
N GLU A 256 19.24 10.23 -1.64
CA GLU A 256 19.37 9.61 -0.33
C GLU A 256 18.01 9.33 0.30
N VAL A 257 17.95 8.25 1.09
CA VAL A 257 16.75 7.84 1.82
C VAL A 257 16.86 8.32 3.26
N ASP A 258 15.80 8.93 3.78
CA ASP A 258 15.71 9.31 5.18
C ASP A 258 15.39 8.08 6.03
N VAL A 259 16.39 7.57 6.72
CA VAL A 259 16.30 6.38 7.61
C VAL A 259 16.03 6.75 9.06
N SER A 260 15.92 8.04 9.38
CA SER A 260 15.81 8.52 10.76
C SER A 260 14.47 8.21 11.44
N GLY A 261 13.44 7.93 10.67
CA GLY A 261 12.11 7.57 11.17
C GLY A 261 11.36 8.67 11.93
N GLY A 262 10.11 8.37 12.23
CA GLY A 262 9.34 9.00 13.29
C GLY A 262 8.91 10.44 13.15
N GLY A 263 7.79 10.78 12.50
CA GLY A 263 7.10 12.09 12.64
C GLY A 263 7.99 13.33 12.63
N ARG A 264 9.17 13.22 12.05
CA ARG A 264 10.29 14.13 12.21
C ARG A 264 10.03 15.46 11.50
N ARG A 265 10.50 16.53 12.10
CA ARG A 265 10.69 17.81 11.43
C ARG A 265 11.73 17.65 10.33
N ILE A 266 11.33 17.81 9.06
CA ILE A 266 12.22 17.78 7.89
C ILE A 266 12.63 19.19 7.45
N GLY A 267 12.01 20.22 8.00
CA GLY A 267 12.31 21.61 7.70
C GLY A 267 11.24 22.57 8.22
N THR A 268 11.13 23.68 7.55
CA THR A 268 10.04 24.65 7.68
C THR A 268 9.47 24.94 6.30
N VAL A 269 8.33 25.61 6.25
CA VAL A 269 7.71 26.04 5.00
C VAL A 269 8.63 26.96 4.19
N SER A 270 8.48 26.89 2.87
CA SER A 270 9.26 27.69 1.93
C SER A 270 9.01 29.19 2.07
N ARG A 271 10.02 29.99 1.71
CA ARG A 271 9.87 31.43 1.54
C ARG A 271 8.70 31.80 0.61
N TYR A 272 8.48 31.02 -0.46
CA TYR A 272 7.37 31.20 -1.37
C TYR A 272 6.02 31.13 -0.66
N LEU A 273 5.79 30.15 0.23
CA LEU A 273 4.55 30.01 1.01
C LEU A 273 4.37 31.13 2.04
N VAL A 274 5.47 31.53 2.67
CA VAL A 274 5.46 32.67 3.62
C VAL A 274 5.01 33.95 2.91
N GLU A 275 5.63 34.29 1.78
CA GLU A 275 5.36 35.52 1.04
C GLU A 275 4.02 35.53 0.31
N ARG A 276 3.58 34.38 -0.22
CA ARG A 276 2.35 34.29 -1.01
C ARG A 276 1.10 34.12 -0.16
N TYR A 277 1.13 33.22 0.82
CA TYR A 277 -0.05 32.81 1.58
C TYR A 277 -0.05 33.31 3.03
N GLY A 278 1.09 33.80 3.55
CA GLY A 278 1.19 34.34 4.89
C GLY A 278 1.45 33.33 6.00
N PHE A 279 2.03 32.17 5.67
CA PHE A 279 2.52 31.24 6.68
C PHE A 279 3.61 31.87 7.54
N GLU A 280 3.72 31.44 8.80
CA GLU A 280 4.84 31.88 9.63
C GLU A 280 6.14 31.16 9.18
N PRO A 281 7.30 31.85 9.15
CA PRO A 281 8.55 31.25 8.67
C PRO A 281 9.03 30.05 9.49
N ASP A 282 8.57 29.92 10.73
CA ASP A 282 8.87 28.83 11.66
C ASP A 282 7.85 27.68 11.62
N THR A 283 6.82 27.78 10.77
CA THR A 283 5.86 26.67 10.55
C THR A 283 6.61 25.41 10.18
N ILE A 284 6.48 24.38 11.00
CA ILE A 284 7.23 23.13 10.88
C ILE A 284 6.72 22.33 9.69
N LEU A 285 7.62 21.80 8.88
CA LEU A 285 7.33 20.79 7.91
C LEU A 285 7.67 19.41 8.51
N ALA A 286 6.64 18.58 8.70
CA ALA A 286 6.78 17.19 9.10
C ALA A 286 7.01 16.29 7.88
N SER A 287 7.55 15.09 8.10
CA SER A 287 7.75 14.11 7.04
C SER A 287 6.41 13.68 6.44
N PHE A 288 6.41 13.53 5.11
CA PHE A 288 5.29 12.95 4.38
C PHE A 288 5.48 11.43 4.26
N THR A 289 4.38 10.70 4.08
CA THR A 289 4.39 9.23 4.02
C THR A 289 3.43 8.73 2.92
N PRO A 290 3.56 7.49 2.44
CA PRO A 290 2.57 6.93 1.54
C PRO A 290 1.18 6.89 2.17
N ASP A 291 0.14 7.05 1.36
CA ASP A 291 -1.27 7.07 1.75
C ASP A 291 -1.69 5.85 2.59
N HIS A 292 -1.27 4.64 2.21
CA HIS A 292 -1.60 3.41 2.93
C HIS A 292 -1.00 3.37 4.35
N LEU A 293 0.21 3.89 4.55
CA LEU A 293 0.81 4.00 5.88
C LEU A 293 0.18 5.12 6.70
N SER A 294 -0.17 6.24 6.06
CA SER A 294 -0.94 7.31 6.69
C SER A 294 -2.30 6.83 7.19
N THR A 295 -3.01 6.04 6.38
CA THR A 295 -4.28 5.41 6.76
C THR A 295 -4.13 4.53 8.00
N TYR A 296 -3.06 3.74 8.08
CA TYR A 296 -2.77 2.93 9.27
C TYR A 296 -2.53 3.81 10.51
N LEU A 297 -1.71 4.87 10.36
CA LEU A 297 -1.38 5.77 11.47
C LEU A 297 -2.60 6.53 11.99
N SER A 298 -3.45 7.01 11.09
CA SER A 298 -4.63 7.83 11.45
C SER A 298 -5.66 7.08 12.30
N LEU A 299 -5.76 5.77 12.16
CA LEU A 299 -6.68 4.93 12.92
C LEU A 299 -6.09 4.45 14.27
N CYS A 300 -4.83 4.74 14.55
CA CYS A 300 -4.14 4.41 15.80
C CYS A 300 -4.42 2.98 16.29
N PRO A 301 -4.21 1.94 15.48
CA PRO A 301 -4.56 0.57 15.87
C PRO A 301 -3.65 0.08 16.98
N SER A 302 -4.22 -0.74 17.88
CA SER A 302 -3.44 -1.48 18.87
C SER A 302 -2.63 -2.60 18.19
N PRO A 303 -1.55 -3.11 18.82
CA PRO A 303 -0.67 -4.10 18.18
C PRO A 303 -1.34 -5.39 17.70
N ALA A 304 -2.50 -5.76 18.27
CA ALA A 304 -3.27 -6.94 17.88
C ALA A 304 -4.44 -6.61 16.92
N ASP A 305 -4.58 -5.37 16.51
CA ASP A 305 -5.62 -4.94 15.58
C ASP A 305 -5.14 -5.05 14.13
N ALA A 306 -6.10 -5.06 13.21
CA ALA A 306 -5.84 -4.87 11.79
C ALA A 306 -6.66 -3.70 11.25
N VAL A 307 -6.14 -3.03 10.25
CA VAL A 307 -6.83 -1.98 9.49
C VAL A 307 -7.16 -2.54 8.12
N LEU A 308 -8.43 -2.55 7.73
CA LEU A 308 -8.89 -2.92 6.41
C LEU A 308 -9.36 -1.65 5.68
N SER A 309 -8.58 -1.22 4.71
CA SER A 309 -8.89 -0.07 3.85
C SER A 309 -9.46 -0.56 2.53
N PHE A 310 -10.67 -0.08 2.21
CA PHE A 310 -11.36 -0.36 0.95
C PHE A 310 -11.17 0.78 -0.04
N GLY A 311 -10.74 0.45 -1.24
CA GLY A 311 -10.49 1.44 -2.28
C GLY A 311 -10.22 0.80 -3.63
N PRO A 312 -9.54 1.51 -4.53
CA PRO A 312 -9.10 0.95 -5.81
C PRO A 312 -8.31 -0.35 -5.63
N MET A 313 -7.53 -0.43 -4.55
CA MET A 313 -6.97 -1.66 -3.99
C MET A 313 -7.45 -1.80 -2.54
N ASP A 314 -7.83 -3.00 -2.15
CA ASP A 314 -8.11 -3.29 -0.74
C ASP A 314 -6.81 -3.65 -0.02
N LEU A 315 -6.60 -3.06 1.16
CA LEU A 315 -5.39 -3.22 1.94
C LEU A 315 -5.74 -3.71 3.35
N LEU A 316 -5.07 -4.76 3.80
CA LEU A 316 -5.12 -5.21 5.20
C LEU A 316 -3.77 -4.97 5.84
N LEU A 317 -3.73 -4.04 6.81
CA LEU A 317 -2.51 -3.63 7.51
C LEU A 317 -2.54 -4.05 8.98
N THR A 318 -1.39 -4.42 9.51
CA THR A 318 -1.21 -4.75 10.93
C THR A 318 0.23 -4.51 11.36
N SER A 319 0.47 -4.37 12.67
CA SER A 319 1.82 -4.20 13.20
C SER A 319 2.59 -5.53 13.29
N ALA A 320 3.91 -5.44 13.16
CA ALA A 320 4.83 -6.55 13.41
C ALA A 320 6.01 -6.13 14.27
N PRO A 321 6.45 -6.99 15.24
CA PRO A 321 7.58 -6.69 16.12
C PRO A 321 8.96 -6.94 15.50
N HIS A 322 9.01 -7.59 14.34
CA HIS A 322 10.24 -8.00 13.67
C HIS A 322 10.18 -7.77 12.17
N TYR A 323 11.34 -7.63 11.53
CA TYR A 323 11.47 -7.64 10.08
C TYR A 323 11.70 -9.09 9.61
N LEU A 324 10.71 -9.64 8.93
CA LEU A 324 10.77 -10.96 8.32
C LEU A 324 10.11 -10.89 6.94
N PRO A 325 10.87 -10.49 5.91
CA PRO A 325 10.33 -10.31 4.57
C PRO A 325 10.02 -11.67 3.92
N THR A 326 8.85 -11.76 3.29
CA THR A 326 8.41 -12.93 2.52
C THR A 326 7.61 -12.47 1.30
N ARG A 327 7.42 -13.36 0.31
CA ARG A 327 6.54 -13.08 -0.83
C ARG A 327 5.05 -13.00 -0.48
N LEU A 328 4.66 -13.34 0.76
CA LEU A 328 3.25 -13.37 1.18
C LEU A 328 2.67 -12.00 1.50
N TYR A 329 3.51 -11.04 1.84
CA TYR A 329 3.12 -9.69 2.26
C TYR A 329 4.24 -8.69 2.02
N ASN A 330 3.91 -7.42 2.03
CA ASN A 330 4.88 -6.34 2.10
C ASN A 330 5.11 -5.94 3.55
N ILE A 331 6.34 -5.54 3.91
CA ILE A 331 6.70 -5.13 5.26
C ILE A 331 7.49 -3.82 5.21
N PHE A 332 7.09 -2.86 6.05
CA PHE A 332 7.64 -1.53 6.09
C PHE A 332 8.09 -1.16 7.50
N PRO A 333 9.20 -0.44 7.67
CA PRO A 333 9.49 0.24 8.93
C PRO A 333 8.36 1.20 9.30
N HIS A 334 8.01 1.28 10.58
CA HIS A 334 6.94 2.17 11.03
C HIS A 334 7.37 3.63 10.85
N PRO A 335 6.66 4.45 10.03
CA PRO A 335 7.16 5.76 9.60
C PRO A 335 7.10 6.83 10.70
N ALA A 336 6.31 6.63 11.74
CA ALA A 336 6.11 7.59 12.84
C ALA A 336 6.61 7.06 14.19
N GLN A 337 7.51 6.08 14.19
CA GLN A 337 8.06 5.54 15.42
C GLN A 337 9.20 6.41 15.97
N ASP A 338 9.25 6.60 17.29
CA ASP A 338 10.37 7.25 17.96
C ASP A 338 11.68 6.46 17.70
N PRO A 339 12.75 7.12 17.25
CA PRO A 339 14.03 6.47 17.00
C PRO A 339 14.67 5.79 18.23
N SER A 340 14.30 6.21 19.45
CA SER A 340 14.75 5.62 20.70
C SER A 340 14.08 4.29 21.05
N GLU A 341 12.93 4.00 20.44
CA GLU A 341 12.19 2.75 20.67
C GLU A 341 12.72 1.60 19.80
N LYS A 342 12.49 0.35 20.27
CA LYS A 342 12.72 -0.83 19.45
C LYS A 342 11.91 -0.74 18.16
N ARG A 343 12.58 -0.90 17.02
CA ARG A 343 11.99 -0.77 15.69
C ARG A 343 10.78 -1.69 15.53
N LYS A 344 9.68 -1.11 15.09
CA LYS A 344 8.40 -1.76 14.77
C LYS A 344 8.17 -1.68 13.27
N TYR A 345 7.31 -2.55 12.78
CA TYR A 345 7.02 -2.66 11.36
C TYR A 345 5.52 -2.68 11.12
N ILE A 346 5.13 -2.35 9.91
CA ILE A 346 3.77 -2.48 9.41
C ILE A 346 3.79 -3.49 8.27
N ILE A 347 2.91 -4.48 8.36
CA ILE A 347 2.68 -5.46 7.30
C ILE A 347 1.47 -5.04 6.49
N MET A 348 1.52 -5.27 5.19
CA MET A 348 0.44 -5.02 4.26
C MET A 348 0.17 -6.25 3.39
N LEU A 349 -1.07 -6.70 3.43
CA LEU A 349 -1.67 -7.57 2.41
C LEU A 349 -2.51 -6.69 1.49
N ASN A 350 -2.37 -6.81 0.19
CA ASN A 350 -3.10 -6.01 -0.78
C ASN A 350 -3.87 -6.89 -1.77
N SER A 351 -5.02 -6.43 -2.24
CA SER A 351 -5.77 -7.02 -3.34
C SER A 351 -6.12 -5.97 -4.37
N ARG A 352 -5.77 -6.23 -5.62
CA ARG A 352 -6.06 -5.33 -6.74
C ARG A 352 -7.49 -5.47 -7.25
N ASN A 353 -8.10 -6.64 -7.03
CA ASN A 353 -9.46 -6.92 -7.44
C ASN A 353 -10.46 -6.47 -6.37
N ALA A 354 -10.53 -5.16 -6.17
CA ALA A 354 -11.27 -4.47 -5.13
C ALA A 354 -12.49 -3.71 -5.70
N ASP A 355 -12.38 -2.40 -5.89
CA ASP A 355 -13.51 -1.58 -6.38
C ASP A 355 -13.90 -1.89 -7.81
N VAL A 356 -12.96 -2.23 -8.70
CA VAL A 356 -13.26 -2.49 -10.11
C VAL A 356 -14.25 -3.66 -10.27
N PRO A 357 -14.04 -4.84 -9.66
CA PRO A 357 -15.04 -5.91 -9.63
C PRO A 357 -16.34 -5.50 -8.94
N ARG A 358 -16.30 -4.73 -7.85
CA ARG A 358 -17.52 -4.26 -7.16
C ARG A 358 -18.36 -3.35 -8.07
N ALA A 359 -17.71 -2.41 -8.76
CA ALA A 359 -18.39 -1.55 -9.73
C ALA A 359 -18.98 -2.34 -10.90
N LEU A 360 -18.22 -3.28 -11.46
CA LEU A 360 -18.69 -4.14 -12.54
C LEU A 360 -19.92 -4.96 -12.13
N VAL A 361 -19.88 -5.61 -10.95
CA VAL A 361 -21.03 -6.37 -10.43
C VAL A 361 -22.23 -5.45 -10.15
N ARG A 362 -21.99 -4.25 -9.61
CA ARG A 362 -23.05 -3.25 -9.48
C ARG A 362 -23.70 -2.96 -10.83
N ASP A 363 -22.90 -2.68 -11.85
CA ASP A 363 -23.39 -2.27 -13.17
C ASP A 363 -24.07 -3.41 -13.93
N MET A 364 -23.61 -4.64 -13.74
CA MET A 364 -24.23 -5.81 -14.36
C MET A 364 -25.56 -6.19 -13.70
N TYR A 365 -25.63 -6.23 -12.37
CA TYR A 365 -26.71 -6.90 -11.66
C TYR A 365 -27.64 -6.00 -10.84
N THR A 366 -27.17 -4.83 -10.37
CA THR A 366 -27.93 -4.02 -9.41
C THR A 366 -28.21 -2.60 -9.85
N LYS A 367 -27.41 -2.04 -10.76
CA LYS A 367 -27.49 -0.68 -11.31
C LYS A 367 -27.31 0.46 -10.27
N SER A 368 -27.23 0.14 -8.97
CA SER A 368 -27.01 1.14 -7.92
C SER A 368 -26.27 0.54 -6.72
N TRP A 369 -25.53 1.37 -5.99
CA TRP A 369 -24.83 0.96 -4.79
C TRP A 369 -25.80 0.56 -3.65
N SER A 370 -26.94 1.23 -3.53
CA SER A 370 -27.96 0.88 -2.53
C SER A 370 -28.56 -0.51 -2.76
N ALA A 371 -28.84 -0.87 -4.03
CA ALA A 371 -29.29 -2.21 -4.37
C ALA A 371 -28.17 -3.26 -4.20
N PHE A 372 -26.92 -2.90 -4.49
CA PHE A 372 -25.76 -3.75 -4.24
C PHE A 372 -25.64 -4.08 -2.74
N ASP A 373 -25.63 -3.08 -1.87
CA ASP A 373 -25.55 -3.24 -0.42
C ASP A 373 -26.72 -4.07 0.13
N ARG A 374 -27.95 -3.80 -0.36
CA ARG A 374 -29.14 -4.57 0.04
C ARG A 374 -29.00 -6.06 -0.32
N LEU A 375 -28.47 -6.42 -1.49
CA LEU A 375 -28.29 -7.82 -1.87
C LEU A 375 -27.21 -8.51 -1.03
N ILE A 376 -26.14 -7.81 -0.65
CA ILE A 376 -25.15 -8.36 0.29
C ILE A 376 -25.82 -8.73 1.61
N SER A 377 -26.77 -7.93 2.09
CA SER A 377 -27.43 -8.16 3.38
C SER A 377 -28.51 -9.25 3.33
N VAL A 378 -29.29 -9.32 2.24
CA VAL A 378 -30.45 -10.21 2.10
C VAL A 378 -30.06 -11.62 1.65
N VAL A 379 -29.07 -11.74 0.79
CA VAL A 379 -28.60 -13.05 0.31
C VAL A 379 -27.84 -13.77 1.43
N PRO A 380 -28.18 -15.02 1.74
CA PRO A 380 -27.51 -15.77 2.80
C PRO A 380 -26.01 -16.01 2.53
N PRO A 381 -25.21 -16.33 3.56
CA PRO A 381 -23.83 -16.76 3.39
C PRO A 381 -23.70 -17.94 2.42
N GLY A 382 -22.74 -17.84 1.49
CA GLY A 382 -22.58 -18.83 0.41
C GLY A 382 -23.58 -18.65 -0.73
N GLY A 383 -24.29 -17.53 -0.77
CA GLY A 383 -25.09 -17.09 -1.94
C GLY A 383 -26.38 -17.86 -2.19
N SER A 384 -26.76 -18.83 -1.36
CA SER A 384 -27.86 -19.75 -1.65
C SER A 384 -29.02 -19.61 -0.66
N ILE A 385 -30.23 -19.77 -1.17
CA ILE A 385 -31.45 -19.89 -0.37
C ILE A 385 -31.67 -21.33 0.14
N GLY A 386 -30.97 -22.33 -0.44
CA GLY A 386 -31.02 -23.74 -0.03
C GLY A 386 -29.85 -24.16 0.86
N LEU A 387 -30.05 -25.21 1.66
CA LEU A 387 -29.06 -25.67 2.64
C LEU A 387 -27.79 -26.26 2.00
N ASP A 388 -27.86 -26.73 0.77
CA ASP A 388 -26.78 -27.48 0.10
C ASP A 388 -26.11 -26.74 -1.05
N ASP A 389 -26.68 -25.64 -1.54
CA ASP A 389 -26.16 -24.92 -2.69
C ASP A 389 -25.13 -23.85 -2.24
N LYS A 390 -23.87 -24.22 -2.28
CA LYS A 390 -22.77 -23.29 -2.03
C LYS A 390 -22.38 -22.61 -3.32
N LEU A 391 -22.63 -21.29 -3.38
CA LEU A 391 -22.20 -20.42 -4.47
C LEU A 391 -20.90 -19.74 -4.08
N PHE A 392 -20.00 -19.66 -5.03
CA PHE A 392 -18.71 -19.03 -4.81
C PHE A 392 -18.20 -18.40 -6.11
N SER A 393 -17.55 -17.22 -6.04
CA SER A 393 -16.98 -16.59 -7.22
C SER A 393 -15.67 -15.89 -6.94
N TYR A 394 -14.76 -15.93 -7.92
CA TYR A 394 -13.57 -15.09 -7.98
C TYR A 394 -13.65 -14.17 -9.19
N TRP A 395 -13.37 -12.90 -8.97
CA TRP A 395 -13.35 -11.87 -10.00
C TRP A 395 -11.94 -11.29 -10.07
N LEU A 396 -11.08 -11.93 -10.83
CA LEU A 396 -9.67 -11.58 -10.98
C LEU A 396 -9.48 -10.85 -12.31
N LEU A 397 -9.91 -9.59 -12.38
CA LEU A 397 -9.96 -8.83 -13.62
C LEU A 397 -8.58 -8.29 -14.01
N GLN A 398 -7.75 -7.93 -13.02
CA GLN A 398 -6.49 -7.21 -13.22
C GLN A 398 -5.24 -8.02 -12.83
N GLY A 399 -5.37 -9.32 -12.58
CA GLY A 399 -4.37 -10.06 -11.84
C GLY A 399 -4.34 -9.60 -10.37
N ASP A 400 -3.72 -10.33 -9.47
CA ASP A 400 -3.68 -9.96 -8.04
C ASP A 400 -2.27 -10.15 -7.48
N SER A 401 -2.11 -9.89 -6.21
CA SER A 401 -0.91 -10.23 -5.46
C SER A 401 -0.75 -11.73 -5.33
N PHE A 402 0.45 -12.17 -4.98
CA PHE A 402 0.70 -13.59 -4.71
C PHE A 402 -0.38 -14.18 -3.77
N PRO A 403 -0.90 -15.38 -4.02
CA PRO A 403 -0.49 -16.36 -5.04
C PRO A 403 -1.22 -16.25 -6.39
N LEU A 404 -2.05 -15.25 -6.60
CA LEU A 404 -2.97 -15.13 -7.74
C LEU A 404 -2.48 -14.17 -8.83
N SER A 405 -1.20 -13.79 -8.82
CA SER A 405 -0.63 -12.79 -9.72
C SER A 405 -0.77 -13.10 -11.22
N HIS A 406 -0.86 -14.38 -11.57
CA HIS A 406 -0.99 -14.81 -12.97
C HIS A 406 -2.41 -15.21 -13.35
N VAL A 407 -3.37 -15.13 -12.43
CA VAL A 407 -4.75 -15.57 -12.67
C VAL A 407 -5.58 -14.39 -13.12
N LYS A 408 -6.19 -14.48 -14.30
CA LYS A 408 -7.16 -13.51 -14.81
C LYS A 408 -8.45 -14.22 -15.23
N GLY A 409 -9.58 -13.64 -14.90
CA GLY A 409 -10.90 -14.11 -15.30
C GLY A 409 -11.96 -14.02 -14.22
N ILE A 410 -13.18 -14.34 -14.59
CA ILE A 410 -14.31 -14.49 -13.69
C ILE A 410 -14.59 -15.98 -13.54
N PHE A 411 -14.54 -16.45 -12.32
CA PHE A 411 -14.74 -17.87 -11.99
C PHE A 411 -15.92 -17.98 -11.02
N ARG A 412 -16.95 -18.72 -11.40
CA ARG A 412 -18.13 -18.98 -10.58
C ARG A 412 -18.32 -20.48 -10.38
N PHE A 413 -18.75 -20.85 -9.20
CA PHE A 413 -18.99 -22.23 -8.82
C PHE A 413 -20.33 -22.36 -8.10
N GLU A 414 -21.15 -23.32 -8.54
CA GLU A 414 -22.33 -23.79 -7.82
C GLU A 414 -22.09 -25.22 -7.35
N THR A 415 -22.21 -25.48 -6.05
CA THR A 415 -21.95 -26.82 -5.46
C THR A 415 -20.62 -27.46 -5.90
N GLY A 416 -19.58 -26.63 -6.08
CA GLY A 416 -18.26 -27.07 -6.54
C GLY A 416 -18.10 -27.23 -8.04
N ILE A 417 -19.16 -27.08 -8.83
CA ILE A 417 -19.13 -27.16 -10.30
C ILE A 417 -18.93 -25.78 -10.89
N LYS A 418 -17.98 -25.61 -11.79
CA LYS A 418 -17.75 -24.36 -12.50
C LYS A 418 -18.94 -24.07 -13.43
N VAL A 419 -19.47 -22.84 -13.31
CA VAL A 419 -20.57 -22.34 -14.13
C VAL A 419 -20.19 -20.99 -14.78
N ASN A 420 -20.84 -20.65 -15.89
CA ASN A 420 -20.63 -19.36 -16.55
C ASN A 420 -21.36 -18.24 -15.82
N GLU A 421 -22.53 -18.54 -15.24
CA GLU A 421 -23.35 -17.59 -14.49
C GLU A 421 -24.12 -18.33 -13.41
N PHE A 422 -24.45 -17.67 -12.31
CA PHE A 422 -25.31 -18.21 -11.26
C PHE A 422 -26.77 -18.26 -11.72
N ARG A 423 -27.49 -19.33 -11.35
CA ARG A 423 -28.95 -19.42 -11.59
C ARG A 423 -29.69 -18.28 -10.90
N ASP A 424 -29.28 -17.93 -9.69
CA ASP A 424 -29.77 -16.73 -8.99
C ASP A 424 -28.76 -15.58 -9.13
N LEU A 425 -29.04 -14.66 -10.07
CA LEU A 425 -28.18 -13.52 -10.34
C LEU A 425 -28.00 -12.60 -9.12
N ARG A 426 -28.95 -12.61 -8.16
CA ARG A 426 -28.91 -11.81 -6.95
C ARG A 426 -27.77 -12.21 -6.01
N ALA A 427 -27.22 -13.42 -6.18
CA ALA A 427 -26.09 -13.89 -5.39
C ALA A 427 -24.75 -13.22 -5.73
N ASN A 428 -24.60 -12.67 -6.94
CA ASN A 428 -23.32 -12.13 -7.41
C ASN A 428 -22.71 -11.07 -6.46
N PRO A 429 -23.44 -10.05 -5.95
CA PRO A 429 -22.87 -9.08 -5.02
C PRO A 429 -22.33 -9.73 -3.73
N ARG A 430 -23.11 -10.62 -3.14
CA ARG A 430 -22.72 -11.31 -1.89
C ARG A 430 -21.50 -12.20 -2.12
N CYS A 431 -21.51 -13.05 -3.13
CA CYS A 431 -20.41 -13.97 -3.43
C CYS A 431 -19.10 -13.23 -3.77
N LEU A 432 -19.19 -12.09 -4.46
CA LEU A 432 -18.02 -11.26 -4.71
C LEU A 432 -17.38 -10.77 -3.41
N VAL A 433 -18.14 -10.08 -2.56
CA VAL A 433 -17.59 -9.49 -1.33
C VAL A 433 -17.11 -10.59 -0.36
N GLU A 434 -17.83 -11.71 -0.26
CA GLU A 434 -17.39 -12.88 0.51
C GLU A 434 -16.03 -13.39 0.03
N SER A 435 -15.83 -13.56 -1.27
CA SER A 435 -14.57 -14.05 -1.82
C SER A 435 -13.40 -13.07 -1.57
N GLN A 436 -13.66 -11.76 -1.65
CA GLN A 436 -12.65 -10.75 -1.33
C GLN A 436 -12.21 -10.85 0.14
N VAL A 437 -13.16 -10.92 1.07
CA VAL A 437 -12.88 -11.05 2.51
C VAL A 437 -12.20 -12.39 2.84
N LEU A 438 -12.68 -13.50 2.26
CA LEU A 438 -12.07 -14.83 2.45
C LEU A 438 -10.64 -14.88 1.92
N SER A 439 -10.34 -14.21 0.82
CA SER A 439 -8.97 -14.09 0.30
C SER A 439 -8.03 -13.46 1.34
N PHE A 440 -8.45 -12.38 2.01
CA PHE A 440 -7.68 -11.81 3.13
C PHE A 440 -7.57 -12.77 4.32
N ARG A 441 -8.64 -13.50 4.64
CA ARG A 441 -8.62 -14.47 5.74
C ARG A 441 -7.59 -15.57 5.52
N VAL A 442 -7.52 -16.12 4.32
CA VAL A 442 -6.53 -17.15 3.95
C VAL A 442 -5.11 -16.59 4.04
N ARG A 443 -4.87 -15.42 3.47
CA ARG A 443 -3.55 -14.77 3.50
C ARG A 443 -3.13 -14.35 4.91
N TRP A 444 -4.08 -13.89 5.73
CA TRP A 444 -3.85 -13.63 7.16
C TRP A 444 -3.36 -14.88 7.89
N SER A 445 -4.04 -16.01 7.71
CA SER A 445 -3.65 -17.27 8.32
C SER A 445 -2.21 -17.67 7.95
N ARG A 446 -1.85 -17.51 6.69
CA ARG A 446 -0.48 -17.78 6.21
C ARG A 446 0.56 -16.84 6.83
N MET A 447 0.22 -15.57 6.92
CA MET A 447 1.07 -14.59 7.58
C MET A 447 1.27 -14.92 9.05
N VAL A 448 0.22 -15.27 9.78
CA VAL A 448 0.34 -15.71 11.19
C VAL A 448 1.22 -16.95 11.32
N ALA A 449 1.10 -17.90 10.40
CA ALA A 449 1.90 -19.12 10.38
C ALA A 449 3.41 -18.88 10.20
N THR A 450 3.83 -17.74 9.65
CA THR A 450 5.25 -17.34 9.59
C THR A 450 5.83 -16.95 10.95
N GLY A 451 4.98 -16.72 11.97
CA GLY A 451 5.42 -16.24 13.28
C GLY A 451 5.71 -14.73 13.35
N ILE A 452 5.46 -13.98 12.26
CA ILE A 452 5.79 -12.55 12.17
C ILE A 452 5.05 -11.68 13.20
N LEU A 453 3.84 -12.07 13.63
CA LEU A 453 3.05 -11.33 14.61
C LEU A 453 3.47 -11.61 16.06
N GLY A 454 4.52 -12.43 16.28
CA GLY A 454 5.04 -12.81 17.59
C GLY A 454 4.21 -13.86 18.33
N ALA A 455 4.68 -14.31 19.48
CA ALA A 455 4.06 -15.38 20.28
C ALA A 455 2.67 -15.01 20.87
N THR A 456 2.32 -13.72 20.92
CA THR A 456 1.04 -13.25 21.45
C THR A 456 -0.14 -13.51 20.51
N ALA A 457 0.10 -13.61 19.21
CA ALA A 457 -0.94 -13.94 18.23
C ALA A 457 -1.30 -15.45 18.25
N GLY A 458 -0.50 -16.31 18.87
CA GLY A 458 -0.64 -17.77 18.86
C GLY A 458 -1.02 -18.44 20.19
N ARG A 459 -1.28 -17.68 21.28
CA ARG A 459 -1.77 -18.26 22.52
C ARG A 459 -3.29 -18.40 22.58
N ALA A 460 -3.89 -19.03 21.60
CA ALA A 460 -5.10 -19.80 21.83
C ALA A 460 -4.61 -21.20 22.26
N ARG A 461 -4.69 -21.48 23.55
CA ARG A 461 -4.50 -22.73 24.29
C ARG A 461 -3.89 -23.88 23.49
N GLY A 462 -2.74 -24.34 23.99
CA GLY A 462 -2.00 -25.46 23.47
C GLY A 462 -2.86 -26.66 23.08
N ASN A 463 -2.57 -27.17 21.93
CA ASN A 463 -2.53 -28.59 21.69
C ASN A 463 -1.28 -28.85 20.88
N ASN A 464 -0.40 -29.62 21.48
CA ASN A 464 0.74 -30.28 20.85
C ASN A 464 0.26 -31.08 19.65
N PHE A 465 0.24 -30.49 18.48
CA PHE A 465 0.03 -31.15 17.21
C PHE A 465 1.04 -30.70 16.18
N VAL A 466 2.31 -30.73 16.61
CA VAL A 466 3.47 -30.70 15.72
C VAL A 466 4.34 -31.84 16.19
N GLN A 467 4.12 -32.98 15.62
CA GLN A 467 5.09 -34.05 15.38
C GLN A 467 4.35 -35.36 15.13
N SER A 468 3.96 -35.60 13.91
CA SER A 468 3.95 -36.92 13.34
C SER A 468 3.84 -36.84 11.82
N ALA A 469 4.87 -36.30 11.18
CA ALA A 469 5.30 -36.79 9.89
C ALA A 469 6.54 -37.64 10.20
N SER A 470 6.35 -38.72 10.92
CA SER A 470 7.36 -39.76 11.08
C SER A 470 7.51 -40.48 9.77
N SER A 471 8.64 -40.29 9.16
CA SER A 471 9.31 -41.17 8.24
C SER A 471 9.18 -42.65 8.70
N THR A 472 8.42 -43.44 7.99
CA THR A 472 8.65 -44.88 7.91
C THR A 472 9.71 -45.11 6.84
N ALA A 473 10.96 -45.06 7.26
CA ALA A 473 12.06 -45.65 6.55
C ALA A 473 12.69 -46.67 7.49
N SER A 474 12.56 -47.92 7.15
CA SER A 474 13.21 -49.05 7.85
C SER A 474 14.72 -48.94 7.80
N PRO A 475 15.43 -49.34 8.86
CA PRO A 475 16.90 -49.26 8.91
C PRO A 475 17.52 -50.44 8.15
N VAL A 476 18.47 -50.11 7.28
CA VAL A 476 19.46 -51.08 6.80
C VAL A 476 20.67 -50.98 7.71
N PRO A 477 21.18 -52.08 8.26
CA PRO A 477 22.33 -52.03 9.15
C PRO A 477 23.65 -52.14 8.38
N GLY A 478 24.62 -51.33 8.79
CA GLY A 478 26.04 -51.58 8.57
C GLY A 478 26.81 -50.51 7.82
N ALA A 479 27.51 -49.66 8.58
CA ALA A 479 28.91 -49.29 8.37
C ALA A 479 29.39 -48.34 9.45
N THR A 480 30.39 -48.79 10.18
CA THR A 480 31.20 -48.11 11.18
C THR A 480 32.12 -47.06 10.55
N GLY A 481 32.35 -45.92 11.23
CA GLY A 481 33.44 -45.02 10.84
C GLY A 481 33.39 -43.63 11.47
N SER A 482 34.07 -43.50 12.63
CA SER A 482 34.84 -42.38 13.21
C SER A 482 34.33 -40.93 13.22
N GLN A 483 34.41 -40.42 14.43
CA GLN A 483 34.30 -39.02 14.89
C GLN A 483 35.29 -38.07 14.22
N SER A 484 34.84 -36.85 13.95
CA SER A 484 35.61 -35.65 14.32
C SER A 484 34.66 -34.43 14.33
N GLY A 485 34.75 -33.65 15.40
CA GLY A 485 33.87 -32.50 15.64
C GLY A 485 34.16 -31.30 14.78
N ARG A 486 33.12 -30.47 14.63
CA ARG A 486 33.22 -29.01 14.54
C ARG A 486 31.83 -28.34 14.59
N THR A 487 31.68 -27.58 15.63
CA THR A 487 31.08 -26.22 15.78
C THR A 487 30.24 -25.65 14.61
N GLY A 488 29.02 -25.20 14.96
CA GLY A 488 28.35 -24.11 14.27
C GLY A 488 27.46 -24.57 13.10
N THR A 489 26.28 -25.05 13.39
CA THR A 489 25.22 -25.18 12.40
C THR A 489 24.48 -23.87 12.20
N PRO A 490 24.45 -23.30 10.99
CA PRO A 490 23.44 -22.31 10.67
C PRO A 490 22.08 -23.00 10.70
N VAL A 491 21.10 -22.38 11.33
CA VAL A 491 19.71 -22.83 11.31
C VAL A 491 19.26 -22.89 9.87
N SER A 492 19.21 -24.09 9.32
CA SER A 492 18.59 -24.36 8.03
C SER A 492 17.10 -24.10 8.16
N ILE A 493 16.64 -22.99 7.66
CA ILE A 493 15.22 -22.74 7.38
C ILE A 493 14.88 -23.72 6.25
N ALA A 494 14.16 -24.77 6.57
CA ALA A 494 13.75 -25.79 5.63
C ALA A 494 12.92 -25.17 4.49
N PRO A 495 13.22 -25.44 3.22
CA PRO A 495 12.45 -24.99 2.08
C PRO A 495 11.22 -25.88 1.84
N ALA A 496 10.28 -25.89 2.77
CA ALA A 496 9.11 -26.80 2.67
C ALA A 496 7.84 -26.15 2.14
N ALA A 497 7.89 -24.94 1.57
CA ALA A 497 6.70 -24.26 1.09
C ALA A 497 6.77 -23.78 -0.37
N ALA A 498 7.79 -24.17 -1.12
CA ALA A 498 8.09 -23.50 -2.40
C ALA A 498 7.38 -24.06 -3.64
N THR A 499 6.73 -25.21 -3.58
CA THR A 499 6.36 -25.93 -4.82
C THR A 499 4.89 -26.18 -5.07
N THR A 500 4.04 -25.80 -4.18
CA THR A 500 2.61 -25.75 -4.49
C THR A 500 2.19 -24.29 -4.39
N ILE A 501 1.15 -23.93 -5.09
CA ILE A 501 0.29 -22.82 -4.70
C ILE A 501 -0.12 -23.05 -3.24
N GLY A 502 0.76 -23.62 -2.57
CA GLY A 502 1.03 -24.07 -1.22
C GLY A 502 0.06 -23.68 -0.15
N LEU A 503 -1.13 -23.44 -0.58
CA LEU A 503 -2.28 -23.17 0.21
C LEU A 503 -3.01 -24.49 0.41
N SER A 504 -2.39 -25.44 1.12
CA SER A 504 -3.22 -26.34 1.88
C SER A 504 -4.01 -25.43 2.84
N PHE A 505 -5.13 -24.94 2.40
CA PHE A 505 -6.11 -24.28 3.25
C PHE A 505 -6.71 -25.37 4.10
N ASP A 506 -6.43 -25.33 5.39
CA ASP A 506 -7.19 -26.08 6.36
C ASP A 506 -8.47 -25.29 6.65
N PRO A 507 -9.66 -25.76 6.26
CA PRO A 507 -10.92 -25.10 6.61
C PRO A 507 -11.14 -25.05 8.14
N TYR A 508 -10.39 -25.84 8.90
CA TYR A 508 -10.36 -25.85 10.35
C TYR A 508 -9.16 -25.08 10.92
N ASP A 509 -8.62 -24.12 10.14
CA ASP A 509 -7.50 -23.30 10.57
C ASP A 509 -7.87 -22.47 11.81
N TYR A 510 -7.21 -22.81 12.91
CA TYR A 510 -7.38 -22.18 14.24
C TYR A 510 -6.45 -20.99 14.46
N GLN A 511 -5.81 -20.47 13.42
CA GLN A 511 -4.97 -19.28 13.56
C GLN A 511 -5.77 -18.10 14.09
N SER A 512 -5.20 -17.39 15.08
CA SER A 512 -5.86 -16.28 15.72
C SER A 512 -6.18 -15.15 14.75
N LEU A 513 -7.39 -14.63 14.84
CA LEU A 513 -7.82 -13.45 14.11
C LEU A 513 -7.34 -12.18 14.83
N PRO A 514 -7.32 -11.02 14.14
CA PRO A 514 -7.09 -9.74 14.81
C PRO A 514 -8.09 -9.52 15.95
N SER A 515 -7.67 -8.83 17.00
CA SER A 515 -8.56 -8.47 18.11
C SER A 515 -9.70 -7.59 17.65
N ARG A 516 -9.40 -6.62 16.77
CA ARG A 516 -10.36 -5.77 16.08
C ARG A 516 -9.93 -5.61 14.62
N ILE A 517 -10.90 -5.38 13.74
CA ILE A 517 -10.66 -4.91 12.39
C ILE A 517 -11.27 -3.52 12.29
N LEU A 518 -10.41 -2.52 12.13
CA LEU A 518 -10.80 -1.13 11.87
C LEU A 518 -10.99 -0.99 10.36
N THR A 519 -12.12 -0.45 9.93
CA THR A 519 -12.43 -0.33 8.50
C THR A 519 -12.48 1.12 8.06
N THR A 520 -12.00 1.40 6.86
CA THR A 520 -12.05 2.71 6.22
C THR A 520 -12.21 2.58 4.71
N GLY A 521 -12.45 3.69 4.03
CA GLY A 521 -12.62 3.74 2.57
C GLY A 521 -14.08 3.55 2.12
N ALA A 522 -14.30 3.59 0.81
CA ALA A 522 -15.66 3.70 0.24
C ALA A 522 -16.59 2.56 0.64
N ALA A 523 -16.13 1.30 0.57
CA ALA A 523 -16.97 0.15 0.90
C ALA A 523 -17.19 -0.04 2.41
N ALA A 524 -16.42 0.62 3.29
CA ALA A 524 -16.67 0.64 4.72
C ALA A 524 -17.99 1.35 5.09
N ASN A 525 -18.48 2.22 4.21
CA ASN A 525 -19.76 2.92 4.39
C ASN A 525 -20.99 2.03 4.14
N PHE A 526 -20.81 0.80 3.65
CA PHE A 526 -21.90 -0.15 3.47
C PHE A 526 -22.12 -0.99 4.73
N PRO A 527 -23.25 -0.85 5.43
CA PRO A 527 -23.54 -1.60 6.65
C PRO A 527 -23.46 -3.12 6.47
N SER A 528 -23.82 -3.61 5.29
CA SER A 528 -23.76 -5.04 4.96
C SER A 528 -22.33 -5.59 4.91
N VAL A 529 -21.38 -4.79 4.43
CA VAL A 529 -19.95 -5.16 4.40
C VAL A 529 -19.40 -5.28 5.81
N ALA A 530 -19.71 -4.33 6.69
CA ALA A 530 -19.33 -4.40 8.11
C ALA A 530 -19.93 -5.62 8.81
N SER A 531 -21.22 -5.91 8.55
CA SER A 531 -21.90 -7.10 9.08
C SER A 531 -21.28 -8.39 8.58
N LEU A 532 -20.94 -8.46 7.30
CA LEU A 532 -20.26 -9.60 6.68
C LEU A 532 -18.89 -9.86 7.32
N LEU A 533 -18.08 -8.83 7.53
CA LEU A 533 -16.80 -8.95 8.24
C LEU A 533 -16.98 -9.49 9.67
N ALA A 534 -18.00 -9.02 10.39
CA ALA A 534 -18.33 -9.51 11.72
C ALA A 534 -18.83 -10.98 11.70
N GLU A 535 -19.58 -11.38 10.68
CA GLU A 535 -20.01 -12.77 10.49
C GLU A 535 -18.83 -13.71 10.29
N PHE A 536 -17.84 -13.35 9.46
CA PHE A 536 -16.63 -14.17 9.27
C PHE A 536 -15.86 -14.36 10.57
N ARG A 537 -15.81 -13.36 11.42
CA ARG A 537 -15.23 -13.48 12.76
C ARG A 537 -16.04 -14.46 13.63
N ARG A 538 -17.38 -14.39 13.60
CA ARG A 538 -18.26 -15.28 14.37
C ARG A 538 -18.21 -16.73 13.89
N ILE A 539 -18.14 -16.96 12.58
CA ILE A 539 -18.04 -18.30 11.98
C ILE A 539 -16.74 -18.97 12.42
N ALA A 540 -15.62 -18.27 12.38
CA ALA A 540 -14.35 -18.78 12.88
C ALA A 540 -14.43 -19.13 14.38
N THR A 541 -15.07 -18.29 15.20
CA THR A 541 -15.25 -18.52 16.64
C THR A 541 -16.21 -19.67 16.94
N ARG A 542 -17.29 -19.84 16.16
CA ARG A 542 -18.24 -20.93 16.30
C ARG A 542 -17.67 -22.28 15.88
N LEU A 543 -16.87 -22.32 14.82
CA LEU A 543 -16.14 -23.52 14.42
C LEU A 543 -15.16 -23.96 15.52
N GLN A 544 -14.48 -23.01 16.17
CA GLN A 544 -13.65 -23.30 17.35
C GLN A 544 -14.45 -23.86 18.51
N ALA A 545 -15.63 -23.29 18.80
CA ALA A 545 -16.49 -23.77 19.89
C ALA A 545 -17.16 -25.14 19.58
N GLY A 546 -17.55 -25.36 18.32
CA GLY A 546 -18.16 -26.63 17.87
C GLY A 546 -17.21 -27.81 17.91
N SER A 547 -15.92 -27.59 17.62
CA SER A 547 -14.89 -28.64 17.71
C SER A 547 -14.56 -29.06 19.15
N LEU A 548 -14.75 -28.17 20.12
CA LEU A 548 -14.62 -28.46 21.55
C LEU A 548 -15.82 -29.27 22.10
N GLY A 549 -17.05 -29.03 21.57
CA GLY A 549 -18.23 -29.79 21.94
C GLY A 549 -18.34 -31.19 21.36
N ALA A 550 -17.61 -31.50 20.30
CA ALA A 550 -17.55 -32.84 19.68
C ALA A 550 -16.51 -33.77 20.34
N ARG A 551 -15.77 -33.29 21.34
CA ARG A 551 -14.76 -34.04 22.11
C ARG A 551 -15.09 -34.22 23.59
N LEU A 552 -16.28 -33.81 24.03
CA LEU A 552 -16.90 -34.17 25.30
C LEU A 552 -18.07 -35.15 25.06
#